data_a3b243554205f3f1eba15b6172b29e2f
#
_entry.id   a3b243554205f3f1eba15b6172b29e2f
#
_cell.length_a   1.000
_cell.length_b   1.000
_cell.length_c   1.000
_cell.angle_alpha   90.00
_cell.angle_beta   90.00
_cell.angle_gamma   90.00
#
_symmetry.space_group_name_H-M   'P 1'
#
loop_
_entity.id
_entity.type
_entity.pdbx_description
1 polymer ?
#
loop_
_entity_poly.entity_id
_entity_poly.type
_entity_poly.pdbx_seq_one_letter_code
_entity_poly.pdbx_strand_id
1 'polypeptide(L)'
;MTHAGALDIDIDAVRERYSAAIAAYRDAALELERDRPDVAASAFGTGFGREGQRIADALAALYETSKRFLAARGQNWEQVLLLSDATVAADQLSADYLGGVRGEAGGVMGA
;
A
#
# COMPACT_ATOMS: atom_id res chain seq x y z
N MET A 1 2.71 18.24 -25.94
CA MET A 1 2.07 18.86 -25.20
C MET A 1 1.25 18.17 -24.25
N THR A 2 0.49 17.39 -24.67
CA THR A 2 -0.35 16.68 -23.82
C THR A 2 0.32 15.79 -22.82
N HIS A 3 1.58 15.46 -23.05
CA HIS A 3 2.29 14.62 -22.11
C HIS A 3 2.51 15.29 -20.76
N ALA A 4 2.84 16.57 -20.78
CA ALA A 4 3.01 17.29 -19.53
C ALA A 4 1.71 17.34 -18.75
N GLY A 5 0.60 17.61 -19.43
CA GLY A 5 -0.70 17.58 -18.83
C GLY A 5 -1.09 16.21 -18.30
N ALA A 6 -0.77 15.16 -19.06
CA ALA A 6 -1.06 13.80 -18.62
C ALA A 6 -0.24 13.40 -17.41
N LEU A 7 1.00 13.88 -17.30
CA LEU A 7 1.83 13.60 -16.14
C LEU A 7 1.43 14.41 -14.92
N ASP A 8 0.95 15.62 -15.13
CA ASP A 8 0.59 16.48 -14.02
C ASP A 8 -0.75 16.17 -13.42
N ILE A 9 -1.59 15.55 -14.20
CA ILE A 9 -2.97 15.48 -13.89
C ILE A 9 -3.25 14.82 -12.62
N ASP A 10 -2.50 13.82 -12.30
CA ASP A 10 -3.13 12.93 -11.41
C ASP A 10 -2.30 12.43 -10.29
N ILE A 11 -1.30 13.20 -9.89
CA ILE A 11 -0.55 12.85 -8.68
C ILE A 11 -1.47 12.78 -7.48
N ASP A 12 -2.39 13.73 -7.34
CA ASP A 12 -3.34 13.72 -6.24
C ASP A 12 -4.33 12.57 -6.37
N ALA A 13 -4.81 12.31 -7.57
CA ALA A 13 -5.71 11.19 -7.81
C ALA A 13 -5.04 9.85 -7.57
N VAL A 14 -3.79 9.71 -7.99
CA VAL A 14 -2.99 8.50 -7.73
C VAL A 14 -2.79 8.33 -6.24
N ARG A 15 -2.44 9.41 -5.54
CA ARG A 15 -2.26 9.38 -4.09
C ARG A 15 -3.53 8.96 -3.37
N GLU A 16 -4.67 9.49 -3.80
CA GLU A 16 -5.96 9.10 -3.24
C GLU A 16 -6.25 7.61 -3.45
N ARG A 17 -5.96 7.09 -4.64
CA ARG A 17 -6.15 5.68 -4.93
C ARG A 17 -5.27 4.79 -4.07
N TYR A 18 -4.01 5.16 -3.89
CA TYR A 18 -3.11 4.41 -3.04
C TYR A 18 -3.55 4.45 -1.58
N SER A 19 -3.96 5.61 -1.11
CA SER A 19 -4.47 5.76 0.25
C SER A 19 -5.73 4.92 0.45
N ALA A 20 -6.63 4.90 -0.52
CA ALA A 20 -7.83 4.07 -0.47
C ALA A 20 -7.47 2.58 -0.48
N ALA A 21 -6.49 2.16 -1.28
CA ALA A 21 -6.03 0.78 -1.31
C ALA A 21 -5.43 0.37 0.04
N ILE A 22 -4.61 1.23 0.65
CA ILE A 22 -4.04 0.98 1.96
C ILE A 22 -5.15 0.81 3.01
N ALA A 23 -6.13 1.70 3.01
CA ALA A 23 -7.26 1.62 3.91
C ALA A 23 -8.06 0.32 3.70
N ALA A 24 -8.29 -0.05 2.45
CA ALA A 24 -9.00 -1.28 2.10
C ALA A 24 -8.29 -2.53 2.63
N TYR A 25 -6.96 -2.60 2.48
CA TYR A 25 -6.19 -3.73 3.00
C TYR A 25 -6.20 -3.76 4.53
N ARG A 26 -6.11 -2.62 5.18
CA ARG A 26 -6.20 -2.53 6.64
C ARG A 26 -7.57 -2.95 7.14
N ASP A 27 -8.62 -2.49 6.50
CA ASP A 27 -9.98 -2.86 6.86
C ASP A 27 -10.23 -4.35 6.66
N ALA A 28 -9.73 -4.91 5.55
CA ALA A 28 -9.84 -6.34 5.29
C ALA A 28 -9.12 -7.16 6.36
N ALA A 29 -7.96 -6.72 6.81
CA ALA A 29 -7.22 -7.38 7.87
C ALA A 29 -7.99 -7.34 9.20
N LEU A 30 -8.61 -6.19 9.50
CA LEU A 30 -9.43 -6.05 10.71
C LEU A 30 -10.69 -6.91 10.65
N GLU A 31 -11.34 -6.98 9.49
CA GLU A 31 -12.50 -7.83 9.29
C GLU A 31 -12.12 -9.30 9.43
N LEU A 32 -11.00 -9.69 8.86
CA LEU A 32 -10.51 -11.05 8.97
C LEU A 32 -10.26 -11.43 10.43
N GLU A 33 -9.72 -10.51 11.21
CA GLU A 33 -9.47 -10.73 12.62
C GLU A 33 -10.77 -10.78 13.43
N ARG A 34 -11.71 -9.89 13.11
CA ARG A 34 -13.01 -9.83 13.79
C ARG A 34 -13.86 -11.05 13.53
N ASP A 35 -13.86 -11.50 12.30
CA ASP A 35 -14.72 -12.59 11.84
C ASP A 35 -14.00 -13.94 11.85
N ARG A 36 -12.87 -14.01 12.53
CA ARG A 36 -12.08 -15.23 12.61
C ARG A 36 -12.93 -16.35 13.18
N PRO A 37 -13.16 -17.42 12.40
CA PRO A 37 -13.89 -18.56 12.95
C PRO A 37 -13.00 -19.31 13.93
N ASP A 38 -13.54 -19.59 15.08
CA ASP A 38 -12.89 -20.44 16.07
C ASP A 38 -13.39 -21.86 15.87
N VAL A 39 -12.63 -22.61 15.08
CA VAL A 39 -13.02 -23.98 14.75
C VAL A 39 -12.29 -24.94 15.65
N ALA A 40 -13.03 -25.52 16.59
CA ALA A 40 -12.48 -26.55 17.46
C ALA A 40 -12.45 -27.90 16.76
N ALA A 41 -11.46 -28.72 17.09
CA ALA A 41 -11.35 -30.08 16.54
C ALA A 41 -12.63 -30.90 16.81
N SER A 42 -13.28 -30.67 17.91
CA SER A 42 -14.52 -31.35 18.30
C SER A 42 -15.70 -31.04 17.37
N ALA A 43 -15.63 -29.94 16.60
CA ALA A 43 -16.67 -29.59 15.64
C ALA A 43 -16.78 -30.61 14.51
N PHE A 44 -15.76 -31.40 14.27
CA PHE A 44 -15.74 -32.40 13.20
C PHE A 44 -16.25 -33.77 13.60
N GLY A 45 -16.63 -33.93 14.89
CA GLY A 45 -17.20 -35.15 15.39
C GLY A 45 -16.21 -36.01 16.20
N THR A 46 -16.74 -36.95 17.00
CA THR A 46 -15.93 -37.70 17.94
C THR A 46 -14.99 -38.70 17.30
N GLY A 47 -15.30 -39.19 16.09
CA GLY A 47 -14.45 -40.13 15.38
C GLY A 47 -13.30 -39.49 14.60
N PHE A 48 -13.25 -38.16 14.56
CA PHE A 48 -12.31 -37.41 13.69
C PHE A 48 -11.41 -36.47 14.50
N GLY A 49 -11.09 -36.83 15.73
CA GLY A 49 -10.31 -35.96 16.61
C GLY A 49 -8.97 -35.54 16.02
N ARG A 50 -8.21 -36.49 15.45
CA ARG A 50 -6.92 -36.20 14.85
C ARG A 50 -7.07 -35.41 13.54
N GLU A 51 -7.96 -35.84 12.70
CA GLU A 51 -8.25 -35.18 11.44
C GLU A 51 -8.84 -33.79 11.67
N GLY A 52 -9.74 -33.69 12.64
CA GLY A 52 -10.33 -32.41 13.05
C GLY A 52 -9.28 -31.43 13.53
N GLN A 53 -8.30 -31.91 14.31
CA GLN A 53 -7.21 -31.06 14.79
C GLN A 53 -6.35 -30.58 13.63
N ARG A 54 -6.05 -31.46 12.67
CA ARG A 54 -5.29 -31.07 11.47
C ARG A 54 -6.01 -30.01 10.66
N ILE A 55 -7.32 -30.15 10.50
CA ILE A 55 -8.11 -29.16 9.77
C ILE A 55 -8.14 -27.85 10.54
N ALA A 56 -8.35 -27.88 11.85
CA ALA A 56 -8.34 -26.68 12.68
C ALA A 56 -6.99 -25.96 12.60
N ASP A 57 -5.89 -26.71 12.66
CA ASP A 57 -4.55 -26.15 12.55
C ASP A 57 -4.30 -25.55 11.17
N ALA A 58 -4.77 -26.23 10.12
CA ALA A 58 -4.64 -25.73 8.74
C ALA A 58 -5.43 -24.44 8.53
N LEU A 59 -6.62 -24.37 9.09
CA LEU A 59 -7.44 -23.14 9.02
C LEU A 59 -6.79 -22.00 9.78
N ALA A 60 -6.22 -22.27 10.95
CA ALA A 60 -5.50 -21.26 11.71
C ALA A 60 -4.27 -20.76 10.95
N ALA A 61 -3.52 -21.67 10.31
CA ALA A 61 -2.36 -21.30 9.51
C ALA A 61 -2.78 -20.48 8.30
N LEU A 62 -3.86 -20.85 7.64
CA LEU A 62 -4.40 -20.10 6.50
C LEU A 62 -4.82 -18.69 6.92
N TYR A 63 -5.48 -18.57 8.06
CA TYR A 63 -5.86 -17.28 8.62
C TYR A 63 -4.64 -16.39 8.85
N GLU A 64 -3.61 -16.92 9.51
CA GLU A 64 -2.39 -16.17 9.80
C GLU A 64 -1.66 -15.78 8.50
N THR A 65 -1.62 -16.67 7.53
CA THR A 65 -1.01 -16.38 6.22
C THR A 65 -1.78 -15.29 5.49
N SER A 66 -3.11 -15.34 5.51
CA SER A 66 -3.95 -14.33 4.89
C SER A 66 -3.77 -12.96 5.57
N LYS A 67 -3.69 -12.94 6.88
CA LYS A 67 -3.46 -11.74 7.66
C LYS A 67 -2.12 -11.11 7.32
N ARG A 68 -1.06 -11.93 7.23
CA ARG A 68 0.27 -11.45 6.84
C ARG A 68 0.29 -10.93 5.42
N PHE A 69 -0.41 -11.61 4.53
CA PHE A 69 -0.51 -11.18 3.14
C PHE A 69 -1.15 -9.79 3.04
N LEU A 70 -2.26 -9.59 3.73
CA LEU A 70 -2.96 -8.30 3.72
C LEU A 70 -2.08 -7.20 4.32
N ALA A 71 -1.39 -7.49 5.41
CA ALA A 71 -0.48 -6.54 6.04
C ALA A 71 0.69 -6.19 5.11
N ALA A 72 1.28 -7.19 4.46
CA ALA A 72 2.38 -6.97 3.52
C ALA A 72 1.93 -6.14 2.32
N ARG A 73 0.74 -6.41 1.79
CA ARG A 73 0.21 -5.63 0.67
C ARG A 73 -0.04 -4.18 1.07
N GLY A 74 -0.59 -3.96 2.25
CA GLY A 74 -0.79 -2.61 2.77
C GLY A 74 0.53 -1.86 2.92
N GLN A 75 1.55 -2.51 3.47
CA GLN A 75 2.88 -1.92 3.60
C GLN A 75 3.51 -1.61 2.26
N ASN A 76 3.36 -2.49 1.28
CA ASN A 76 3.86 -2.25 -0.06
C ASN A 76 3.23 -1.01 -0.68
N TRP A 77 1.93 -0.85 -0.53
CA TRP A 77 1.24 0.34 -1.02
C TRP A 77 1.70 1.60 -0.29
N GLU A 78 1.93 1.51 1.02
CA GLU A 78 2.48 2.62 1.80
C GLU A 78 3.86 3.03 1.27
N GLN A 79 4.72 2.06 1.00
CA GLN A 79 6.06 2.33 0.47
C GLN A 79 5.98 2.97 -0.91
N VAL A 80 5.08 2.50 -1.76
CA VAL A 80 4.86 3.12 -3.08
C VAL A 80 4.41 4.56 -2.92
N LEU A 81 3.50 4.82 -2.00
CA LEU A 81 3.01 6.17 -1.74
C LEU A 81 4.13 7.08 -1.25
N LEU A 82 4.94 6.61 -0.30
CA LEU A 82 6.08 7.37 0.22
C LEU A 82 7.12 7.64 -0.87
N LEU A 83 7.39 6.66 -1.72
CA LEU A 83 8.31 6.83 -2.83
C LEU A 83 7.77 7.85 -3.84
N SER A 84 6.48 7.79 -4.12
CA SER A 84 5.82 8.75 -4.99
C SER A 84 5.93 10.16 -4.42
N ASP A 85 5.70 10.34 -3.14
CA ASP A 85 5.82 11.64 -2.47
C ASP A 85 7.26 12.15 -2.52
N ALA A 86 8.23 11.27 -2.30
CA ALA A 86 9.64 11.63 -2.38
C ALA A 86 10.04 12.03 -3.79
N THR A 87 9.50 11.36 -4.79
CA THR A 87 9.75 11.69 -6.20
C THR A 87 9.19 13.05 -6.55
N VAL A 88 7.98 13.35 -6.12
CA VAL A 88 7.37 14.67 -6.33
C VAL A 88 8.21 15.75 -5.66
N ALA A 89 8.64 15.53 -4.43
CA ALA A 89 9.47 16.50 -3.71
C ALA A 89 10.82 16.70 -4.40
N ALA A 90 11.44 15.64 -4.90
CA ALA A 90 12.69 15.74 -5.64
C ALA A 90 12.51 16.49 -6.96
N ASP A 91 11.42 16.26 -7.67
CA ASP A 91 11.11 16.95 -8.89
C ASP A 91 10.89 18.45 -8.64
N GLN A 92 10.21 18.80 -7.56
CA GLN A 92 10.02 20.19 -7.18
C GLN A 92 11.32 20.88 -6.84
N LEU A 93 12.19 20.21 -6.08
CA LEU A 93 13.50 20.72 -5.74
C LEU A 93 14.34 20.95 -7.00
N SER A 94 14.31 20.01 -7.92
CA SER A 94 15.04 20.14 -9.18
C SER A 94 14.50 21.29 -10.03
N ALA A 95 13.19 21.44 -10.08
CA ALA A 95 12.57 22.53 -10.79
C ALA A 95 12.95 23.89 -10.19
N ASP A 96 12.92 23.98 -8.87
CA ASP A 96 13.30 25.20 -8.15
C ASP A 96 14.77 25.54 -8.37
N TYR A 97 15.63 24.52 -8.29
CA TYR A 97 17.06 24.72 -8.55
C TYR A 97 17.31 25.18 -9.98
N LEU A 98 16.70 24.56 -10.97
CA LEU A 98 16.84 24.94 -12.37
C LEU A 98 16.26 26.32 -12.62
N GLY A 99 15.18 26.66 -11.99
CA GLY A 99 14.60 27.99 -12.06
C GLY A 99 15.53 29.05 -11.52
N GLY A 100 16.16 28.76 -10.37
CA GLY A 100 17.16 29.66 -9.76
C GLY A 100 18.40 29.84 -10.63
N VAL A 101 18.92 28.74 -11.16
CA VAL A 101 20.08 28.78 -12.06
C VAL A 101 19.74 29.55 -13.33
N ARG A 102 18.60 29.31 -13.87
CA ARG A 102 18.15 30.02 -15.10
C ARG A 102 17.98 31.52 -14.83
N GLY A 103 17.45 31.86 -13.66
CA GLY A 103 17.28 33.22 -13.26
C GLY A 103 18.64 33.96 -13.13
N GLU A 104 19.61 33.30 -12.50
CA GLU A 104 20.96 33.84 -12.35
C GLU A 104 21.63 34.03 -13.72
N ALA A 105 21.55 32.99 -14.56
CA ALA A 105 22.12 33.05 -15.89
C ALA A 105 21.46 34.16 -16.72
N GLY A 106 20.15 34.27 -16.62
CA GLY A 106 19.41 35.33 -17.30
C GLY A 106 19.81 36.71 -16.81
N GLY A 107 19.98 36.87 -15.52
CA GLY A 107 20.44 38.12 -14.92
C GLY A 107 21.83 38.54 -15.40
N VAL A 108 22.75 37.56 -15.39
CA VAL A 108 24.11 37.82 -15.87
C VAL A 108 24.12 38.16 -17.33
N MET A 109 23.41 37.44 -18.14
CA MET A 109 23.35 37.67 -19.57
C MET A 109 22.58 38.93 -19.94
N GLY A 110 21.65 39.32 -19.09
CA GLY A 110 20.89 40.55 -19.28
C GLY A 110 21.64 41.81 -18.91
N ALA A 111 22.70 41.65 -18.18
CA ALA A 111 23.56 42.76 -17.84
C ALA A 111 24.48 43.10 -19.01
#